data_0297ac76413b5d1a1aed09009ff8cd49
#
_entry.id   0297ac76413b5d1a1aed09009ff8cd49
#
_cell.length_a   1.000
_cell.length_b   1.000
_cell.length_c   1.000
_cell.angle_alpha   90.00
_cell.angle_beta   90.00
_cell.angle_gamma   90.00
#
_symmetry.space_group_name_H-M   'P 1'
#
loop_
_entity.id
_entity.type
_entity.pdbx_description
1 polymer ?
#
loop_
_entity_poly.entity_id
_entity_poly.type
_entity_poly.pdbx_seq_one_letter_code
_entity_poly.pdbx_strand_id
1 'polypeptide(L)'
;MNEKFDSIRPFNDCDLPQVLERLIRNRQLMDSLVAFRFSTWPRFCYPLLRAVTRLYLSKRRSSIKSLRDFQVLVEPYMERMIEQTTDSFSVSGLEALDLSQPCIFVSNHRDIALDPAFVNWSLHLSGQDTVRIAVGDNLLKQDWVADLIRLNKCFIVHRSAKDRRQKLADAKLLSEYIFHTLKNDAQHIWIAQREGRAKDGVDATNPAIISMLSLNKPKEQPLADYVRSLRIVPVSISYEFDPCDLSKAKELHTTEVEGSYDKADSEDIRSIVDGIVGFKGNVHVAFGKLLDAEFDSAKGVAEQIDSQIKQNYQRFASADAAVELLGEVNIESDGSFTPAEVDEAKLHLSSRLSEESAEIKRKVLSMYAVPITHK
;
A
#
# COMPACT_ATOMS: atom_id res chain seq x y z
N MET A 1 -20.01 15.22 -14.76
CA MET A 1 -19.34 14.63 -13.57
C MET A 1 -20.36 14.55 -12.44
N ASN A 2 -20.33 13.51 -11.65
CA ASN A 2 -21.32 13.34 -10.58
C ASN A 2 -20.79 14.08 -9.32
N GLU A 3 -21.30 15.31 -9.06
CA GLU A 3 -20.91 16.15 -7.91
C GLU A 3 -21.02 15.44 -6.55
N LYS A 4 -21.83 14.37 -6.49
CA LYS A 4 -22.00 13.52 -5.31
C LYS A 4 -20.71 12.97 -4.76
N PHE A 5 -19.71 12.70 -5.61
CA PHE A 5 -18.43 12.06 -5.22
C PHE A 5 -17.27 13.05 -5.07
N ASP A 6 -17.48 14.35 -5.20
CA ASP A 6 -16.39 15.34 -5.21
C ASP A 6 -15.55 15.36 -3.92
N SER A 7 -16.18 15.00 -2.80
CA SER A 7 -15.47 14.91 -1.51
C SER A 7 -14.47 13.75 -1.44
N ILE A 8 -14.69 12.65 -2.19
CA ILE A 8 -13.88 11.43 -2.09
C ILE A 8 -13.15 11.04 -3.37
N ARG A 9 -13.61 11.46 -4.55
CA ARG A 9 -13.00 11.06 -5.82
C ARG A 9 -11.56 11.55 -5.98
N PRO A 10 -10.71 10.89 -6.79
CA PRO A 10 -9.45 11.46 -7.24
C PRO A 10 -9.69 12.71 -8.10
N PHE A 11 -8.64 13.45 -8.37
CA PHE A 11 -8.70 14.51 -9.36
C PHE A 11 -8.90 13.94 -10.77
N ASN A 12 -9.46 14.75 -11.65
CA ASN A 12 -9.56 14.49 -13.09
C ASN A 12 -8.62 15.43 -13.84
N ASP A 13 -8.48 15.22 -15.14
CA ASP A 13 -7.63 16.05 -16.00
C ASP A 13 -8.01 17.53 -15.95
N CYS A 14 -9.30 17.85 -15.78
CA CYS A 14 -9.76 19.25 -15.64
C CYS A 14 -9.32 19.91 -14.32
N ASP A 15 -9.05 19.14 -13.27
CA ASP A 15 -8.58 19.63 -11.97
C ASP A 15 -7.06 19.97 -11.99
N LEU A 16 -6.30 19.33 -12.90
CA LEU A 16 -4.84 19.39 -12.98
C LEU A 16 -4.25 20.80 -12.97
N PRO A 17 -4.70 21.75 -13.81
CA PRO A 17 -4.05 23.06 -13.90
C PRO A 17 -4.03 23.80 -12.55
N GLN A 18 -5.15 23.72 -11.81
CA GLN A 18 -5.31 24.38 -10.53
C GLN A 18 -4.51 23.66 -9.43
N VAL A 19 -4.55 22.33 -9.42
CA VAL A 19 -3.85 21.52 -8.43
C VAL A 19 -2.34 21.66 -8.59
N LEU A 20 -1.80 21.55 -9.80
CA LEU A 20 -0.37 21.74 -10.06
C LEU A 20 0.11 23.15 -9.69
N GLU A 21 -0.69 24.18 -9.96
CA GLU A 21 -0.35 25.55 -9.55
C GLU A 21 -0.29 25.68 -8.02
N ARG A 22 -1.27 25.10 -7.30
CA ARG A 22 -1.32 25.11 -5.83
C ARG A 22 -0.12 24.37 -5.23
N LEU A 23 0.24 23.19 -5.78
CA LEU A 23 1.41 22.43 -5.36
C LEU A 23 2.73 23.18 -5.58
N ILE A 24 2.92 23.80 -6.75
CA ILE A 24 4.13 24.58 -7.07
C ILE A 24 4.28 25.81 -6.15
N ARG A 25 3.15 26.39 -5.71
CA ARG A 25 3.16 27.52 -4.77
C ARG A 25 3.35 27.07 -3.31
N ASN A 26 3.09 25.81 -2.98
CA ASN A 26 3.18 25.32 -1.61
C ASN A 26 4.63 25.31 -1.11
N ARG A 27 4.90 26.04 -0.02
CA ARG A 27 6.25 26.20 0.53
C ARG A 27 6.77 24.91 1.13
N GLN A 28 5.93 24.17 1.87
CA GLN A 28 6.33 22.93 2.53
C GLN A 28 6.74 21.85 1.52
N LEU A 29 5.95 21.68 0.47
CA LEU A 29 6.31 20.77 -0.63
C LEU A 29 7.63 21.17 -1.27
N MET A 30 7.82 22.46 -1.58
CA MET A 30 9.07 22.94 -2.18
C MET A 30 10.28 22.72 -1.25
N ASP A 31 10.11 22.95 0.05
CA ASP A 31 11.16 22.71 1.04
C ASP A 31 11.49 21.21 1.15
N SER A 32 10.48 20.33 1.11
CA SER A 32 10.66 18.89 1.10
C SER A 32 11.39 18.41 -0.16
N LEU A 33 11.02 18.90 -1.34
CA LEU A 33 11.67 18.56 -2.60
C LEU A 33 13.14 19.02 -2.63
N VAL A 34 13.42 20.22 -2.11
CA VAL A 34 14.79 20.72 -2.02
C VAL A 34 15.60 19.90 -1.04
N ALA A 35 15.06 19.59 0.14
CA ALA A 35 15.73 18.76 1.14
C ALA A 35 16.05 17.37 0.60
N PHE A 36 15.10 16.75 -0.12
CA PHE A 36 15.29 15.44 -0.72
C PHE A 36 16.33 15.44 -1.86
N ARG A 37 16.21 16.41 -2.78
CA ARG A 37 17.07 16.42 -4.00
C ARG A 37 18.47 16.96 -3.74
N PHE A 38 18.61 17.85 -2.75
CA PHE A 38 19.84 18.60 -2.44
C PHE A 38 20.26 18.43 -0.98
N SER A 39 20.12 17.21 -0.45
CA SER A 39 20.39 16.89 0.97
C SER A 39 21.81 17.24 1.42
N THR A 40 22.79 17.22 0.51
CA THR A 40 24.20 17.55 0.76
C THR A 40 24.50 19.05 0.71
N TRP A 41 23.55 19.87 0.26
CA TRP A 41 23.75 21.30 0.14
C TRP A 41 23.51 22.04 1.46
N PRO A 42 24.29 23.10 1.77
CA PRO A 42 24.07 23.90 2.97
C PRO A 42 22.67 24.53 3.01
N ARG A 43 22.07 24.57 4.18
CA ARG A 43 20.69 25.08 4.36
C ARG A 43 20.50 26.55 3.92
N PHE A 44 21.56 27.37 3.94
CA PHE A 44 21.48 28.76 3.46
C PHE A 44 21.22 28.86 1.94
N CYS A 45 21.52 27.82 1.16
CA CYS A 45 21.20 27.75 -0.27
C CYS A 45 19.71 27.43 -0.57
N TYR A 46 18.96 26.95 0.42
CA TYR A 46 17.59 26.47 0.21
C TYR A 46 16.63 27.51 -0.37
N PRO A 47 16.68 28.81 -0.03
CA PRO A 47 15.82 29.82 -0.67
C PRO A 47 16.04 29.92 -2.18
N LEU A 48 17.31 29.88 -2.63
CA LEU A 48 17.66 29.89 -4.06
C LEU A 48 17.24 28.58 -4.74
N LEU A 49 17.57 27.45 -4.14
CA LEU A 49 17.18 26.13 -4.66
C LEU A 49 15.66 25.99 -4.80
N ARG A 50 14.89 26.50 -3.83
CA ARG A 50 13.44 26.57 -3.91
C ARG A 50 12.95 27.38 -5.10
N ALA A 51 13.55 28.55 -5.33
CA ALA A 51 13.19 29.40 -6.47
C ALA A 51 13.48 28.69 -7.80
N VAL A 52 14.63 28.04 -7.91
CA VAL A 52 15.02 27.24 -9.10
C VAL A 52 14.07 26.05 -9.31
N THR A 53 13.79 25.29 -8.26
CA THR A 53 12.84 24.15 -8.29
C THR A 53 11.45 24.61 -8.74
N ARG A 54 10.97 25.72 -8.18
CA ARG A 54 9.67 26.30 -8.56
C ARG A 54 9.64 26.71 -10.03
N LEU A 55 10.69 27.38 -10.52
CA LEU A 55 10.78 27.79 -11.92
C LEU A 55 10.82 26.57 -12.85
N TYR A 56 11.59 25.55 -12.50
CA TYR A 56 11.66 24.29 -13.24
C TYR A 56 10.29 23.60 -13.32
N LEU A 57 9.61 23.43 -12.19
CA LEU A 57 8.28 22.82 -12.13
C LEU A 57 7.22 23.64 -12.86
N SER A 58 7.30 24.99 -12.79
CA SER A 58 6.39 25.88 -13.52
C SER A 58 6.53 25.74 -15.03
N LYS A 59 7.74 25.53 -15.53
CA LYS A 59 7.97 25.24 -16.96
C LYS A 59 7.46 23.85 -17.36
N ARG A 60 7.68 22.85 -16.51
CA ARG A 60 7.21 21.48 -16.74
C ARG A 60 5.68 21.36 -16.69
N ARG A 61 4.99 22.20 -15.90
CA ARG A 61 3.54 22.19 -15.77
C ARG A 61 2.80 22.22 -17.11
N SER A 62 3.29 22.99 -18.08
CA SER A 62 2.67 23.12 -19.39
C SER A 62 2.69 21.83 -20.23
N SER A 63 3.57 20.90 -19.92
CA SER A 63 3.64 19.59 -20.60
C SER A 63 2.72 18.53 -19.96
N ILE A 64 2.20 18.77 -18.75
CA ILE A 64 1.31 17.85 -18.04
C ILE A 64 -0.14 18.24 -18.34
N LYS A 65 -0.79 17.51 -19.25
CA LYS A 65 -2.17 17.79 -19.71
C LYS A 65 -3.18 16.79 -19.17
N SER A 66 -2.73 15.64 -18.70
CA SER A 66 -3.55 14.55 -18.19
C SER A 66 -2.92 13.93 -16.93
N LEU A 67 -3.72 13.20 -16.15
CA LEU A 67 -3.22 12.39 -15.04
C LEU A 67 -2.22 11.35 -15.53
N ARG A 68 -2.41 10.84 -16.74
CA ARG A 68 -1.46 9.92 -17.37
C ARG A 68 -0.09 10.58 -17.58
N ASP A 69 -0.05 11.83 -18.08
CA ASP A 69 1.22 12.56 -18.21
C ASP A 69 1.92 12.73 -16.86
N PHE A 70 1.13 12.99 -15.80
CA PHE A 70 1.67 13.07 -14.43
C PHE A 70 2.25 11.72 -13.97
N GLN A 71 1.58 10.61 -14.23
CA GLN A 71 2.05 9.26 -13.88
C GLN A 71 3.31 8.87 -14.67
N VAL A 72 3.38 9.17 -15.97
CA VAL A 72 4.59 8.99 -16.80
C VAL A 72 5.76 9.80 -16.23
N LEU A 73 5.52 10.95 -15.64
CA LEU A 73 6.57 11.72 -14.98
C LEU A 73 7.11 11.02 -13.72
N VAL A 74 6.27 10.25 -13.01
CA VAL A 74 6.64 9.53 -11.79
C VAL A 74 7.31 8.19 -12.09
N GLU A 75 7.02 7.58 -13.23
CA GLU A 75 7.52 6.26 -13.65
C GLU A 75 9.04 6.08 -13.48
N PRO A 76 9.93 6.97 -13.98
CA PRO A 76 11.38 6.80 -13.83
C PRO A 76 11.87 6.85 -12.37
N TYR A 77 11.08 7.46 -11.48
CA TYR A 77 11.39 7.48 -10.05
C TYR A 77 11.00 6.15 -9.40
N MET A 78 9.91 5.55 -9.84
CA MET A 78 9.50 4.22 -9.37
C MET A 78 10.49 3.14 -9.82
N GLU A 79 10.88 3.14 -11.11
CA GLU A 79 11.89 2.24 -11.64
C GLU A 79 13.20 2.34 -10.86
N ARG A 80 13.73 3.56 -10.70
CA ARG A 80 14.97 3.79 -9.94
C ARG A 80 14.86 3.36 -8.48
N MET A 81 13.72 3.60 -7.84
CA MET A 81 13.49 3.17 -6.46
C MET A 81 13.56 1.65 -6.36
N ILE A 82 12.92 0.92 -7.27
CA ILE A 82 13.00 -0.54 -7.34
C ILE A 82 14.44 -0.99 -7.55
N GLU A 83 15.13 -0.47 -8.56
CA GLU A 83 16.53 -0.81 -8.86
C GLU A 83 17.50 -0.57 -7.69
N GLN A 84 17.25 0.49 -6.91
CA GLN A 84 18.17 0.88 -5.82
C GLN A 84 17.86 0.24 -4.48
N THR A 85 16.66 -0.27 -4.29
CA THR A 85 16.19 -0.74 -2.97
C THR A 85 15.67 -2.17 -2.96
N THR A 86 15.71 -2.86 -4.11
CA THR A 86 15.37 -4.29 -4.20
C THR A 86 16.47 -5.05 -4.93
N ASP A 87 16.65 -6.33 -4.57
CA ASP A 87 17.51 -7.25 -5.30
C ASP A 87 16.77 -7.81 -6.52
N SER A 88 15.47 -8.07 -6.37
CA SER A 88 14.60 -8.44 -7.48
C SER A 88 13.16 -7.97 -7.24
N PHE A 89 12.46 -7.74 -8.35
CA PHE A 89 11.02 -7.51 -8.36
C PHE A 89 10.37 -8.50 -9.33
N SER A 90 9.43 -9.30 -8.84
CA SER A 90 8.80 -10.34 -9.64
C SER A 90 7.27 -10.31 -9.50
N VAL A 91 6.58 -10.76 -10.55
CA VAL A 91 5.12 -10.76 -10.64
C VAL A 91 4.66 -12.12 -11.11
N SER A 92 3.54 -12.63 -10.57
CA SER A 92 2.91 -13.86 -11.03
C SER A 92 1.38 -13.75 -11.03
N GLY A 93 0.72 -14.58 -11.83
CA GLY A 93 -0.74 -14.73 -11.89
C GLY A 93 -1.47 -13.63 -12.66
N LEU A 94 -0.83 -12.51 -12.98
CA LEU A 94 -1.45 -11.40 -13.70
C LEU A 94 -1.83 -11.79 -15.13
N GLU A 95 -1.03 -12.62 -15.77
CA GLU A 95 -1.22 -13.14 -17.12
C GLU A 95 -2.46 -14.03 -17.27
N ALA A 96 -2.96 -14.58 -16.16
CA ALA A 96 -4.17 -15.41 -16.14
C ALA A 96 -5.47 -14.62 -15.98
N LEU A 97 -5.40 -13.30 -15.79
CA LEU A 97 -6.54 -12.43 -15.54
C LEU A 97 -7.03 -11.76 -16.83
N ASP A 98 -8.34 -11.81 -17.07
CA ASP A 98 -8.98 -10.96 -18.07
C ASP A 98 -9.15 -9.54 -17.51
N LEU A 99 -8.22 -8.64 -17.85
CA LEU A 99 -8.21 -7.25 -17.43
C LEU A 99 -8.96 -6.31 -18.37
N SER A 100 -9.62 -6.84 -19.39
CA SER A 100 -10.53 -6.05 -20.25
C SER A 100 -11.75 -5.52 -19.47
N GLN A 101 -12.05 -6.13 -18.33
CA GLN A 101 -13.09 -5.71 -17.39
C GLN A 101 -12.48 -5.29 -16.06
N PRO A 102 -13.00 -4.22 -15.43
CA PRO A 102 -12.47 -3.74 -14.15
C PRO A 102 -12.52 -4.78 -13.05
N CYS A 103 -11.49 -4.78 -12.21
CA CYS A 103 -11.34 -5.64 -11.03
C CYS A 103 -11.14 -4.80 -9.78
N ILE A 104 -11.49 -5.38 -8.62
CA ILE A 104 -11.03 -4.89 -7.31
C ILE A 104 -9.87 -5.78 -6.88
N PHE A 105 -8.67 -5.23 -6.79
CA PHE A 105 -7.51 -5.88 -6.19
C PHE A 105 -7.53 -5.68 -4.69
N VAL A 106 -7.65 -6.75 -3.91
CA VAL A 106 -7.61 -6.72 -2.45
C VAL A 106 -6.32 -7.37 -2.00
N SER A 107 -5.40 -6.59 -1.41
CA SER A 107 -4.11 -7.12 -0.98
C SER A 107 -3.92 -7.13 0.53
N ASN A 108 -3.00 -7.97 1.01
CA ASN A 108 -2.39 -7.75 2.31
C ASN A 108 -1.77 -6.35 2.37
N HIS A 109 -1.53 -5.84 3.59
CA HIS A 109 -1.10 -4.45 3.77
C HIS A 109 0.12 -4.37 4.67
N ARG A 110 1.29 -4.18 4.04
CA ARG A 110 2.61 -4.10 4.69
C ARG A 110 3.18 -2.70 4.69
N ASP A 111 2.98 -1.95 3.59
CA ASP A 111 3.49 -0.59 3.42
C ASP A 111 2.39 0.37 2.99
N ILE A 112 2.46 1.63 3.47
CA ILE A 112 1.42 2.64 3.21
C ILE A 112 1.34 2.99 1.73
N ALA A 113 2.49 3.20 1.09
CA ALA A 113 2.60 3.71 -0.27
C ALA A 113 3.00 2.61 -1.26
N LEU A 114 3.86 1.67 -0.85
CA LEU A 114 4.46 0.73 -1.78
C LEU A 114 3.54 -0.42 -2.17
N ASP A 115 2.64 -0.87 -1.30
CA ASP A 115 1.71 -1.92 -1.67
C ASP A 115 0.89 -1.55 -2.92
N PRO A 116 0.14 -0.43 -2.95
CA PRO A 116 -0.56 0.00 -4.16
C PRO A 116 0.40 0.39 -5.29
N ALA A 117 1.60 0.91 -4.97
CA ALA A 117 2.58 1.28 -5.98
C ALA A 117 3.13 0.05 -6.71
N PHE A 118 3.40 -1.05 -6.01
CA PHE A 118 3.84 -2.30 -6.63
C PHE A 118 2.74 -3.00 -7.44
N VAL A 119 1.49 -2.92 -7.01
CA VAL A 119 0.36 -3.36 -7.84
C VAL A 119 0.27 -2.53 -9.12
N ASN A 120 0.37 -1.20 -9.02
CA ASN A 120 0.40 -0.33 -10.18
C ASN A 120 1.58 -0.59 -11.11
N TRP A 121 2.76 -0.85 -10.54
CA TRP A 121 3.96 -1.17 -11.31
C TRP A 121 3.81 -2.50 -12.06
N SER A 122 3.23 -3.52 -11.42
CA SER A 122 2.93 -4.81 -12.05
C SER A 122 1.98 -4.65 -13.24
N LEU A 123 0.93 -3.83 -13.10
CA LEU A 123 -0.01 -3.52 -14.17
C LEU A 123 0.66 -2.72 -15.30
N HIS A 124 1.49 -1.73 -14.96
CA HIS A 124 2.25 -0.95 -15.93
C HIS A 124 3.18 -1.82 -16.78
N LEU A 125 3.94 -2.75 -16.16
CA LEU A 125 4.81 -3.70 -16.86
C LEU A 125 4.05 -4.61 -17.83
N SER A 126 2.75 -4.85 -17.57
CA SER A 126 1.85 -5.62 -18.46
C SER A 126 1.10 -4.74 -19.48
N GLY A 127 1.41 -3.44 -19.55
CA GLY A 127 0.77 -2.50 -20.48
C GLY A 127 -0.63 -2.05 -20.07
N GLN A 128 -1.04 -2.29 -18.82
CA GLN A 128 -2.33 -1.88 -18.27
C GLN A 128 -2.29 -0.48 -17.66
N ASP A 129 -3.46 0.14 -17.52
CA ASP A 129 -3.60 1.39 -16.77
C ASP A 129 -3.47 1.16 -15.26
N THR A 130 -3.06 2.22 -14.55
CA THR A 130 -3.00 2.23 -13.08
C THR A 130 -4.38 2.21 -12.45
N VAL A 131 -4.47 1.63 -11.25
CA VAL A 131 -5.72 1.51 -10.49
C VAL A 131 -6.09 2.81 -9.76
N ARG A 132 -7.35 2.94 -9.35
CA ARG A 132 -7.77 3.87 -8.30
C ARG A 132 -7.48 3.25 -6.93
N ILE A 133 -6.88 4.02 -6.04
CA ILE A 133 -6.36 3.54 -4.76
C ILE A 133 -7.21 4.07 -3.60
N ALA A 134 -7.70 3.17 -2.73
CA ALA A 134 -8.39 3.55 -1.50
C ALA A 134 -7.40 4.04 -0.44
N VAL A 135 -7.56 5.28 0.04
CA VAL A 135 -6.67 5.89 1.03
C VAL A 135 -7.47 6.51 2.18
N GLY A 136 -7.08 6.21 3.42
CA GLY A 136 -7.72 6.79 4.59
C GLY A 136 -7.47 8.29 4.74
N ASP A 137 -8.47 9.03 5.24
CA ASP A 137 -8.40 10.47 5.47
C ASP A 137 -7.37 10.89 6.53
N ASN A 138 -6.86 9.96 7.34
CA ASN A 138 -5.77 10.19 8.28
C ASN A 138 -4.44 10.62 7.61
N LEU A 139 -4.23 10.29 6.34
CA LEU A 139 -3.06 10.71 5.56
C LEU A 139 -3.20 12.11 4.96
N LEU A 140 -4.36 12.73 5.05
CA LEU A 140 -4.70 14.00 4.40
C LEU A 140 -4.52 15.23 5.31
N LYS A 141 -3.73 15.12 6.37
CA LYS A 141 -3.55 16.20 7.36
C LYS A 141 -2.94 17.49 6.78
N GLN A 142 -2.24 17.40 5.67
CA GLN A 142 -1.63 18.52 4.96
C GLN A 142 -2.19 18.63 3.55
N ASP A 143 -2.64 19.81 3.15
CA ASP A 143 -3.31 20.06 1.87
C ASP A 143 -2.50 19.57 0.66
N TRP A 144 -1.19 19.83 0.66
CA TRP A 144 -0.32 19.43 -0.46
C TRP A 144 -0.15 17.90 -0.54
N VAL A 145 -0.19 17.20 0.60
CA VAL A 145 -0.17 15.72 0.64
C VAL A 145 -1.47 15.18 0.08
N ALA A 146 -2.61 15.76 0.48
CA ALA A 146 -3.93 15.42 -0.06
C ALA A 146 -3.98 15.62 -1.59
N ASP A 147 -3.42 16.73 -2.08
CA ASP A 147 -3.34 17.00 -3.51
C ASP A 147 -2.51 15.96 -4.26
N LEU A 148 -1.32 15.61 -3.75
CA LEU A 148 -0.47 14.58 -4.38
C LEU A 148 -1.13 13.20 -4.38
N ILE A 149 -1.76 12.82 -3.27
CA ILE A 149 -2.50 11.56 -3.14
C ILE A 149 -3.60 11.50 -4.20
N ARG A 150 -4.44 12.55 -4.30
CA ARG A 150 -5.55 12.58 -5.28
C ARG A 150 -5.09 12.65 -6.73
N LEU A 151 -3.91 13.24 -7.02
CA LEU A 151 -3.27 13.20 -8.35
C LEU A 151 -2.83 11.79 -8.75
N ASN A 152 -2.51 10.94 -7.79
CA ASN A 152 -2.16 9.54 -8.03
C ASN A 152 -3.39 8.62 -8.08
N LYS A 153 -4.53 9.11 -8.55
CA LYS A 153 -5.80 8.38 -8.67
C LYS A 153 -6.32 7.82 -7.33
N CYS A 154 -5.89 8.36 -6.18
CA CYS A 154 -6.38 7.93 -4.89
C CYS A 154 -7.74 8.55 -4.58
N PHE A 155 -8.66 7.75 -4.05
CA PHE A 155 -9.93 8.18 -3.51
C PHE A 155 -9.95 8.02 -1.99
N ILE A 156 -10.75 8.87 -1.32
CA ILE A 156 -10.67 9.05 0.13
C ILE A 156 -11.68 8.13 0.83
N VAL A 157 -11.19 7.42 1.84
CA VAL A 157 -12.00 6.64 2.78
C VAL A 157 -12.11 7.43 4.08
N HIS A 158 -13.30 7.97 4.35
CA HIS A 158 -13.57 8.70 5.60
C HIS A 158 -13.63 7.76 6.79
N ARG A 159 -12.75 7.96 7.77
CA ARG A 159 -12.62 7.16 9.01
C ARG A 159 -12.80 8.01 10.27
N SER A 160 -12.65 9.33 10.14
CA SER A 160 -12.63 10.29 11.26
C SER A 160 -14.00 10.52 11.90
N ALA A 161 -15.11 10.13 11.26
CA ALA A 161 -16.45 10.29 11.79
C ALA A 161 -16.63 9.55 13.13
N LYS A 162 -17.09 10.27 14.17
CA LYS A 162 -17.36 9.69 15.50
C LYS A 162 -18.80 9.17 15.61
N ASP A 163 -19.72 9.85 14.91
CA ASP A 163 -21.14 9.49 14.91
C ASP A 163 -21.45 8.29 14.02
N ARG A 164 -22.26 7.33 14.54
CA ARG A 164 -22.64 6.11 13.84
C ARG A 164 -23.41 6.37 12.54
N ARG A 165 -24.26 7.42 12.53
CA ARG A 165 -25.06 7.78 11.35
C ARG A 165 -24.14 8.28 10.23
N GLN A 166 -23.15 9.13 10.58
CA GLN A 166 -22.17 9.63 9.63
C GLN A 166 -21.29 8.49 9.10
N LYS A 167 -20.79 7.60 9.95
CA LYS A 167 -20.03 6.41 9.52
C LYS A 167 -20.80 5.58 8.48
N LEU A 168 -22.10 5.38 8.70
CA LEU A 168 -22.92 4.63 7.75
C LEU A 168 -23.13 5.41 6.44
N ALA A 169 -23.30 6.72 6.50
CA ALA A 169 -23.43 7.58 5.33
C ALA A 169 -22.13 7.57 4.48
N ASP A 170 -20.99 7.70 5.14
CA ASP A 170 -19.66 7.66 4.48
C ASP A 170 -19.39 6.29 3.86
N ALA A 171 -19.72 5.20 4.56
CA ALA A 171 -19.59 3.84 4.02
C ALA A 171 -20.50 3.59 2.81
N LYS A 172 -21.71 4.12 2.80
CA LYS A 172 -22.62 4.06 1.65
C LYS A 172 -22.09 4.87 0.48
N LEU A 173 -21.64 6.10 0.71
CA LEU A 173 -21.04 6.94 -0.32
C LEU A 173 -19.83 6.24 -0.96
N LEU A 174 -18.96 5.64 -0.14
CA LEU A 174 -17.80 4.89 -0.58
C LEU A 174 -18.21 3.67 -1.43
N SER A 175 -19.17 2.87 -0.95
CA SER A 175 -19.68 1.70 -1.69
C SER A 175 -20.27 2.09 -3.05
N GLU A 176 -21.06 3.17 -3.10
CA GLU A 176 -21.62 3.69 -4.33
C GLU A 176 -20.53 4.22 -5.29
N TYR A 177 -19.51 4.89 -4.75
CA TYR A 177 -18.37 5.36 -5.53
C TYR A 177 -17.57 4.20 -6.15
N ILE A 178 -17.29 3.16 -5.38
CA ILE A 178 -16.60 1.96 -5.86
C ILE A 178 -17.40 1.30 -6.99
N PHE A 179 -18.70 1.12 -6.79
CA PHE A 179 -19.58 0.56 -7.81
C PHE A 179 -19.61 1.43 -9.08
N HIS A 180 -19.70 2.76 -8.93
CA HIS A 180 -19.63 3.71 -10.04
C HIS A 180 -18.30 3.60 -10.80
N THR A 181 -17.18 3.51 -10.08
CA THR A 181 -15.85 3.37 -10.66
C THR A 181 -15.72 2.12 -11.52
N LEU A 182 -16.25 0.99 -11.07
CA LEU A 182 -16.20 -0.26 -11.81
C LEU A 182 -17.15 -0.24 -13.03
N LYS A 183 -18.39 0.23 -12.85
CA LYS A 183 -19.44 0.07 -13.87
C LYS A 183 -19.52 1.21 -14.87
N ASN A 184 -19.22 2.45 -14.45
CA ASN A 184 -19.37 3.64 -15.29
C ASN A 184 -18.02 4.17 -15.79
N ASP A 185 -16.98 4.17 -14.92
CA ASP A 185 -15.67 4.69 -15.30
C ASP A 185 -14.76 3.61 -15.88
N ALA A 186 -15.14 2.34 -15.78
CA ALA A 186 -14.38 1.18 -16.23
C ALA A 186 -12.92 1.17 -15.71
N GLN A 187 -12.72 1.52 -14.41
CA GLN A 187 -11.40 1.61 -13.80
C GLN A 187 -11.22 0.51 -12.75
N HIS A 188 -10.03 -0.09 -12.73
CA HIS A 188 -9.62 -0.99 -11.65
C HIS A 188 -9.45 -0.24 -10.34
N ILE A 189 -9.61 -0.97 -9.21
CA ILE A 189 -9.49 -0.43 -7.85
C ILE A 189 -8.53 -1.30 -7.06
N TRP A 190 -7.72 -0.66 -6.23
CA TRP A 190 -6.96 -1.31 -5.16
C TRP A 190 -7.50 -0.91 -3.79
N ILE A 191 -7.67 -1.91 -2.92
CA ILE A 191 -8.09 -1.74 -1.52
C ILE A 191 -7.24 -2.68 -0.67
N ALA A 192 -6.73 -2.19 0.47
CA ALA A 192 -6.10 -3.03 1.47
C ALA A 192 -7.14 -3.98 2.12
N GLN A 193 -6.74 -5.20 2.45
CA GLN A 193 -7.61 -6.22 3.10
C GLN A 193 -8.12 -5.82 4.48
N ARG A 194 -7.51 -4.83 5.13
CA ARG A 194 -7.87 -4.31 6.44
C ARG A 194 -7.49 -2.85 6.61
N GLU A 195 -8.06 -2.21 7.60
CA GLU A 195 -7.60 -0.92 8.06
C GLU A 195 -6.26 -1.06 8.80
N GLY A 196 -5.30 -0.23 8.42
CA GLY A 196 -3.94 -0.26 8.97
C GLY A 196 -3.09 -1.43 8.49
N ARG A 197 -1.79 -1.24 8.56
CA ARG A 197 -0.80 -2.24 8.13
C ARG A 197 -0.73 -3.41 9.11
N ALA A 198 -0.45 -4.62 8.60
CA ALA A 198 -0.04 -5.74 9.44
C ALA A 198 1.33 -5.43 10.08
N LYS A 199 1.40 -5.40 11.41
CA LYS A 199 2.61 -5.08 12.17
C LYS A 199 3.26 -6.30 12.80
N ASP A 200 2.45 -7.34 12.99
CA ASP A 200 2.83 -8.63 13.56
C ASP A 200 3.18 -9.69 12.50
N GLY A 201 3.09 -9.33 11.22
CA GLY A 201 3.30 -10.26 10.12
C GLY A 201 2.06 -11.09 9.77
N VAL A 202 0.98 -11.01 10.55
CA VAL A 202 -0.25 -11.79 10.30
C VAL A 202 -1.19 -11.02 9.37
N ASP A 203 -1.47 -11.61 8.23
CA ASP A 203 -2.42 -11.08 7.26
C ASP A 203 -3.81 -11.65 7.52
N ALA A 204 -4.78 -10.76 7.71
CA ALA A 204 -6.18 -11.14 7.93
C ALA A 204 -7.12 -10.10 7.33
N THR A 205 -8.03 -10.54 6.48
CA THR A 205 -9.04 -9.68 5.86
C THR A 205 -10.13 -9.32 6.86
N ASN A 206 -10.39 -8.02 7.00
CA ASN A 206 -11.50 -7.57 7.83
C ASN A 206 -12.82 -7.75 7.08
N PRO A 207 -13.78 -8.60 7.57
CA PRO A 207 -15.07 -8.78 6.92
C PRO A 207 -15.89 -7.50 6.78
N ALA A 208 -15.58 -6.45 7.55
CA ALA A 208 -16.23 -5.16 7.43
C ALA A 208 -15.98 -4.50 6.07
N ILE A 209 -14.86 -4.79 5.41
CA ILE A 209 -14.57 -4.30 4.05
C ILE A 209 -15.58 -4.93 3.06
N ILE A 210 -15.82 -6.22 3.16
CA ILE A 210 -16.79 -6.92 2.31
C ILE A 210 -18.22 -6.42 2.59
N SER A 211 -18.54 -6.22 3.86
CA SER A 211 -19.82 -5.63 4.26
C SER A 211 -20.01 -4.23 3.67
N MET A 212 -18.96 -3.39 3.70
CA MET A 212 -18.96 -2.05 3.09
C MET A 212 -19.16 -2.14 1.58
N LEU A 213 -18.41 -2.97 0.87
CA LEU A 213 -18.55 -3.19 -0.56
C LEU A 213 -19.98 -3.63 -0.93
N SER A 214 -20.63 -4.39 -0.06
CA SER A 214 -21.98 -4.94 -0.25
C SER A 214 -23.12 -3.98 0.10
N LEU A 215 -22.84 -2.76 0.62
CA LEU A 215 -23.91 -1.80 0.97
C LEU A 215 -24.75 -1.35 -0.22
N ASN A 216 -24.19 -1.41 -1.43
CA ASN A 216 -24.89 -1.08 -2.67
C ASN A 216 -25.54 -2.30 -3.37
N LYS A 217 -25.45 -3.47 -2.74
CA LYS A 217 -26.04 -4.71 -3.29
C LYS A 217 -27.58 -4.61 -3.33
N PRO A 218 -28.22 -4.90 -4.47
CA PRO A 218 -29.68 -5.07 -4.54
C PRO A 218 -30.16 -6.14 -3.54
N LYS A 219 -31.30 -5.89 -2.89
CA LYS A 219 -31.80 -6.80 -1.84
C LYS A 219 -32.03 -8.23 -2.34
N GLU A 220 -32.51 -8.35 -3.57
CA GLU A 220 -32.88 -9.63 -4.20
C GLU A 220 -31.68 -10.39 -4.75
N GLN A 221 -30.53 -9.75 -4.89
CA GLN A 221 -29.33 -10.38 -5.44
C GLN A 221 -28.61 -11.19 -4.36
N PRO A 222 -28.30 -12.49 -4.59
CA PRO A 222 -27.46 -13.27 -3.70
C PRO A 222 -26.08 -12.63 -3.51
N LEU A 223 -25.47 -12.85 -2.33
CA LEU A 223 -24.14 -12.28 -2.03
C LEU A 223 -23.08 -12.80 -3.01
N ALA A 224 -23.11 -14.08 -3.33
CA ALA A 224 -22.17 -14.70 -4.27
C ALA A 224 -22.21 -14.03 -5.64
N ASP A 225 -23.40 -13.80 -6.20
CA ASP A 225 -23.56 -13.15 -7.51
C ASP A 225 -23.09 -11.69 -7.48
N TYR A 226 -23.32 -11.00 -6.36
CA TYR A 226 -22.83 -9.64 -6.21
C TYR A 226 -21.31 -9.59 -6.11
N VAL A 227 -20.69 -10.48 -5.33
CA VAL A 227 -19.22 -10.61 -5.21
C VAL A 227 -18.60 -10.92 -6.58
N ARG A 228 -19.16 -11.87 -7.34
CA ARG A 228 -18.72 -12.15 -8.73
C ARG A 228 -18.79 -10.89 -9.60
N SER A 229 -19.85 -10.08 -9.45
CA SER A 229 -20.01 -8.85 -10.23
C SER A 229 -19.00 -7.75 -9.91
N LEU A 230 -18.38 -7.79 -8.72
CA LEU A 230 -17.32 -6.88 -8.29
C LEU A 230 -15.95 -7.29 -8.82
N ARG A 231 -15.79 -8.54 -9.30
CA ARG A 231 -14.54 -9.09 -9.82
C ARG A 231 -13.37 -8.89 -8.86
N ILE A 232 -13.51 -9.38 -7.63
CA ILE A 232 -12.48 -9.28 -6.59
C ILE A 232 -11.34 -10.25 -6.92
N VAL A 233 -10.11 -9.75 -6.94
CA VAL A 233 -8.86 -10.50 -7.11
C VAL A 233 -8.02 -10.30 -5.85
N PRO A 234 -7.79 -11.34 -5.05
CA PRO A 234 -6.82 -11.27 -3.95
C PRO A 234 -5.40 -11.10 -4.49
N VAL A 235 -4.62 -10.24 -3.86
CA VAL A 235 -3.22 -10.00 -4.25
C VAL A 235 -2.33 -10.20 -3.04
N SER A 236 -1.30 -11.02 -3.18
CA SER A 236 -0.27 -11.20 -2.15
C SER A 236 0.96 -10.36 -2.50
N ILE A 237 1.40 -9.54 -1.57
CA ILE A 237 2.62 -8.74 -1.70
C ILE A 237 3.59 -9.22 -0.63
N SER A 238 4.72 -9.74 -1.08
CA SER A 238 5.75 -10.31 -0.22
C SER A 238 7.02 -9.48 -0.31
N TYR A 239 7.54 -9.09 0.85
CA TYR A 239 8.80 -8.39 1.01
C TYR A 239 9.78 -9.30 1.74
N GLU A 240 10.99 -9.45 1.24
CA GLU A 240 12.02 -10.17 1.98
C GLU A 240 12.45 -9.43 3.23
N PHE A 241 12.63 -8.11 3.13
CA PHE A 241 12.86 -7.23 4.28
C PHE A 241 11.85 -6.08 4.27
N ASP A 242 11.21 -5.87 5.40
CA ASP A 242 10.26 -4.77 5.60
C ASP A 242 10.99 -3.52 6.10
N PRO A 243 11.09 -2.43 5.32
CA PRO A 243 11.80 -1.23 5.74
C PRO A 243 11.25 -0.59 7.03
N CYS A 244 9.99 -0.89 7.36
CA CYS A 244 9.29 -0.36 8.53
C CYS A 244 9.25 -1.33 9.71
N ASP A 245 9.95 -2.46 9.68
CA ASP A 245 9.91 -3.51 10.70
C ASP A 245 10.18 -3.01 12.12
N LEU A 246 11.24 -2.22 12.31
CA LEU A 246 11.59 -1.64 13.63
C LEU A 246 10.51 -0.70 14.15
N SER A 247 9.95 0.15 13.30
CA SER A 247 8.89 1.07 13.72
C SER A 247 7.63 0.32 14.10
N LYS A 248 7.27 -0.72 13.36
CA LYS A 248 6.15 -1.62 13.65
C LYS A 248 6.34 -2.37 14.97
N ALA A 249 7.54 -2.94 15.19
CA ALA A 249 7.87 -3.65 16.42
C ALA A 249 7.82 -2.74 17.64
N LYS A 250 8.33 -1.49 17.54
CA LYS A 250 8.28 -0.49 18.60
C LYS A 250 6.83 -0.08 18.91
N GLU A 251 5.99 0.15 17.91
CA GLU A 251 4.57 0.44 18.11
C GLU A 251 3.85 -0.72 18.81
N LEU A 252 4.08 -1.97 18.39
CA LEU A 252 3.52 -3.16 19.04
C LEU A 252 3.98 -3.29 20.49
N HIS A 253 5.27 -3.08 20.74
CA HIS A 253 5.83 -3.17 22.09
C HIS A 253 5.23 -2.10 23.01
N THR A 254 5.18 -0.86 22.56
CA THR A 254 4.58 0.24 23.34
C THR A 254 3.10 -0.03 23.62
N THR A 255 2.34 -0.48 22.61
CA THR A 255 0.92 -0.83 22.78
C THR A 255 0.73 -1.95 23.81
N GLU A 256 1.62 -2.93 23.83
CA GLU A 256 1.55 -4.07 24.76
C GLU A 256 1.90 -3.66 26.20
N VAL A 257 2.87 -2.77 26.38
CA VAL A 257 3.34 -2.31 27.69
C VAL A 257 2.46 -1.22 28.28
N GLU A 258 2.02 -0.25 27.44
CA GLU A 258 1.30 0.95 27.87
C GLU A 258 -0.22 0.88 27.62
N GLY A 259 -0.69 -0.18 26.93
CA GLY A 259 -2.10 -0.37 26.57
C GLY A 259 -2.59 0.45 25.37
N SER A 260 -1.80 1.44 24.93
CA SER A 260 -2.10 2.28 23.78
C SER A 260 -0.81 2.83 23.15
N TYR A 261 -0.92 3.29 21.91
CA TYR A 261 0.16 3.97 21.22
C TYR A 261 -0.37 5.27 20.59
N ASP A 262 0.17 6.40 21.02
CA ASP A 262 -0.17 7.70 20.48
C ASP A 262 0.75 8.04 19.30
N LYS A 263 0.19 7.91 18.11
CA LYS A 263 0.90 8.12 16.86
C LYS A 263 1.20 9.59 16.61
N ALA A 264 2.49 9.94 16.44
CA ALA A 264 2.90 11.30 16.11
C ALA A 264 2.41 11.71 14.70
N ASP A 265 2.07 12.99 14.51
CA ASP A 265 1.52 13.51 13.25
C ASP A 265 2.42 13.28 12.01
N SER A 266 3.74 13.21 12.21
CA SER A 266 4.72 13.00 11.13
C SER A 266 5.06 11.52 10.89
N GLU A 267 4.52 10.60 11.66
CA GLU A 267 4.94 9.18 11.63
C GLU A 267 4.50 8.47 10.36
N ASP A 268 3.30 8.77 9.84
CA ASP A 268 2.85 8.23 8.56
C ASP A 268 3.76 8.67 7.41
N ILE A 269 4.15 9.97 7.40
CA ILE A 269 5.06 10.50 6.38
C ILE A 269 6.44 9.86 6.51
N ARG A 270 6.95 9.69 7.74
CA ARG A 270 8.23 8.99 7.97
C ARG A 270 8.16 7.55 7.46
N SER A 271 7.10 6.81 7.79
CA SER A 271 6.91 5.45 7.31
C SER A 271 6.85 5.36 5.78
N ILE A 272 6.22 6.32 5.11
CA ILE A 272 6.23 6.39 3.64
C ILE A 272 7.66 6.60 3.11
N VAL A 273 8.41 7.52 3.70
CA VAL A 273 9.80 7.78 3.30
C VAL A 273 10.67 6.55 3.54
N ASP A 274 10.59 5.94 4.74
CA ASP A 274 11.34 4.75 5.11
C ASP A 274 11.02 3.58 4.16
N GLY A 275 9.75 3.41 3.78
CA GLY A 275 9.33 2.44 2.77
C GLY A 275 9.99 2.70 1.41
N ILE A 276 9.99 3.95 0.94
CA ILE A 276 10.55 4.32 -0.38
C ILE A 276 12.07 4.11 -0.43
N VAL A 277 12.82 4.57 0.60
CA VAL A 277 14.29 4.57 0.57
C VAL A 277 14.92 3.30 1.16
N GLY A 278 14.19 2.56 1.99
CA GLY A 278 14.71 1.40 2.69
C GLY A 278 14.89 0.20 1.79
N PHE A 279 15.90 -0.62 2.08
CA PHE A 279 16.19 -1.86 1.38
C PHE A 279 15.12 -2.91 1.66
N LYS A 280 14.71 -3.65 0.61
CA LYS A 280 13.60 -4.61 0.65
C LYS A 280 14.01 -6.03 0.29
N GLY A 281 15.27 -6.24 -0.19
CA GLY A 281 15.67 -7.52 -0.75
C GLY A 281 14.82 -7.91 -1.95
N ASN A 282 14.29 -9.10 -1.96
CA ASN A 282 13.39 -9.55 -3.00
C ASN A 282 11.94 -9.12 -2.71
N VAL A 283 11.23 -8.69 -3.75
CA VAL A 283 9.80 -8.35 -3.68
C VAL A 283 9.02 -9.16 -4.70
N HIS A 284 7.92 -9.77 -4.25
CA HIS A 284 7.03 -10.52 -5.13
C HIS A 284 5.58 -10.05 -5.02
N VAL A 285 4.92 -9.86 -6.16
CA VAL A 285 3.50 -9.53 -6.26
C VAL A 285 2.78 -10.67 -6.97
N ALA A 286 1.94 -11.38 -6.25
CA ALA A 286 1.17 -12.50 -6.80
C ALA A 286 -0.31 -12.14 -6.91
N PHE A 287 -0.85 -12.21 -8.11
CA PHE A 287 -2.28 -12.02 -8.36
C PHE A 287 -2.98 -13.38 -8.27
N GLY A 288 -3.98 -13.46 -7.40
CA GLY A 288 -4.82 -14.62 -7.24
C GLY A 288 -5.87 -14.75 -8.35
N LYS A 289 -6.77 -15.71 -8.19
CA LYS A 289 -7.92 -15.91 -9.08
C LYS A 289 -9.09 -15.04 -8.64
N LEU A 290 -9.94 -14.65 -9.59
CA LEU A 290 -11.23 -14.04 -9.29
C LEU A 290 -12.00 -14.88 -8.26
N LEU A 291 -12.66 -14.22 -7.31
CA LEU A 291 -13.54 -14.90 -6.37
C LEU A 291 -14.80 -15.37 -7.12
N ASP A 292 -14.98 -16.67 -7.21
CA ASP A 292 -16.08 -17.33 -7.92
C ASP A 292 -16.75 -18.46 -7.11
N ALA A 293 -16.58 -18.47 -5.80
CA ALA A 293 -17.22 -19.45 -4.94
C ALA A 293 -18.64 -19.01 -4.54
N GLU A 294 -19.40 -19.93 -3.96
CA GLU A 294 -20.66 -19.60 -3.27
C GLU A 294 -20.32 -19.03 -1.88
N PHE A 295 -20.93 -17.90 -1.57
CA PHE A 295 -20.69 -17.20 -0.32
C PHE A 295 -22.00 -16.88 0.38
N ASP A 296 -22.09 -17.26 1.65
CA ASP A 296 -23.26 -16.98 2.51
C ASP A 296 -23.05 -15.73 3.38
N SER A 297 -21.80 -15.30 3.56
CA SER A 297 -21.45 -14.21 4.48
C SER A 297 -20.21 -13.45 4.05
N ALA A 298 -20.12 -12.21 4.52
CA ALA A 298 -18.90 -11.40 4.35
C ALA A 298 -17.65 -12.06 4.97
N LYS A 299 -17.83 -12.87 6.02
CA LYS A 299 -16.74 -13.64 6.64
C LYS A 299 -16.22 -14.72 5.70
N GLY A 300 -17.09 -15.48 5.04
CA GLY A 300 -16.69 -16.50 4.07
C GLY A 300 -15.93 -15.91 2.88
N VAL A 301 -16.33 -14.71 2.40
CA VAL A 301 -15.58 -13.98 1.37
C VAL A 301 -14.18 -13.58 1.89
N ALA A 302 -14.09 -13.06 3.11
CA ALA A 302 -12.82 -12.67 3.72
C ALA A 302 -11.87 -13.88 3.89
N GLU A 303 -12.38 -15.02 4.36
CA GLU A 303 -11.62 -16.26 4.49
C GLU A 303 -11.08 -16.76 3.15
N GLN A 304 -11.85 -16.62 2.06
CA GLN A 304 -11.37 -16.99 0.73
C GLN A 304 -10.28 -16.04 0.22
N ILE A 305 -10.36 -14.74 0.53
CA ILE A 305 -9.31 -13.77 0.23
C ILE A 305 -8.03 -14.16 0.99
N ASP A 306 -8.13 -14.41 2.29
CA ASP A 306 -6.99 -14.80 3.14
C ASP A 306 -6.35 -16.10 2.67
N SER A 307 -7.17 -17.09 2.28
CA SER A 307 -6.69 -18.35 1.73
C SER A 307 -5.84 -18.13 0.48
N GLN A 308 -6.28 -17.30 -0.47
CA GLN A 308 -5.51 -17.03 -1.68
C GLN A 308 -4.27 -16.16 -1.40
N ILE A 309 -4.36 -15.16 -0.53
CA ILE A 309 -3.20 -14.35 -0.14
C ILE A 309 -2.14 -15.23 0.48
N LYS A 310 -2.51 -16.11 1.42
CA LYS A 310 -1.59 -17.02 2.09
C LYS A 310 -0.98 -18.04 1.11
N GLN A 311 -1.79 -18.62 0.24
CA GLN A 311 -1.34 -19.59 -0.76
C GLN A 311 -0.34 -19.00 -1.75
N ASN A 312 -0.52 -17.74 -2.12
CA ASN A 312 0.31 -17.01 -3.09
C ASN A 312 1.44 -16.22 -2.44
N TYR A 313 1.55 -16.24 -1.10
CA TYR A 313 2.63 -15.54 -0.41
C TYR A 313 3.97 -16.18 -0.72
N GLN A 314 4.89 -15.40 -1.30
CA GLN A 314 6.26 -15.83 -1.56
C GLN A 314 7.06 -15.75 -0.27
N ARG A 315 7.54 -16.92 0.22
CA ARG A 315 8.50 -16.97 1.32
C ARG A 315 9.89 -16.61 0.79
N PHE A 316 10.70 -16.01 1.63
CA PHE A 316 12.10 -15.67 1.38
C PHE A 316 12.99 -16.24 2.50
N ALA A 317 14.31 -16.27 2.26
CA ALA A 317 15.31 -16.77 3.20
C ALA A 317 15.27 -16.04 4.57
N SER A 318 14.80 -14.79 4.59
CA SER A 318 14.59 -14.02 5.82
C SER A 318 13.66 -14.70 6.82
N ALA A 319 12.68 -15.51 6.36
CA ALA A 319 11.77 -16.24 7.24
C ALA A 319 12.51 -17.38 7.98
N ASP A 320 13.33 -18.16 7.26
CA ASP A 320 14.16 -19.22 7.86
C ASP A 320 15.21 -18.63 8.80
N ALA A 321 15.87 -17.54 8.36
CA ALA A 321 16.83 -16.79 9.18
C ALA A 321 16.20 -16.30 10.50
N ALA A 322 14.97 -15.80 10.46
CA ALA A 322 14.26 -15.32 11.64
C ALA A 322 13.93 -16.46 12.63
N VAL A 323 13.47 -17.61 12.12
CA VAL A 323 13.20 -18.81 12.93
C VAL A 323 14.46 -19.28 13.64
N GLU A 324 15.59 -19.36 12.92
CA GLU A 324 16.87 -19.77 13.52
C GLU A 324 17.38 -18.76 14.57
N LEU A 325 17.24 -17.45 14.31
CA LEU A 325 17.63 -16.39 15.25
C LEU A 325 16.74 -16.35 16.50
N LEU A 326 15.48 -16.79 16.39
CA LEU A 326 14.58 -16.97 17.54
C LEU A 326 14.94 -18.19 18.39
N GLY A 327 15.73 -19.13 17.85
CA GLY A 327 16.07 -20.38 18.54
C GLY A 327 14.90 -21.38 18.57
N GLU A 328 13.96 -21.28 17.65
CA GLU A 328 12.79 -22.17 17.54
C GLU A 328 13.19 -23.49 16.84
N VAL A 329 13.77 -24.39 17.61
CA VAL A 329 14.41 -25.65 17.14
C VAL A 329 13.44 -26.67 16.52
N ASN A 330 12.11 -26.48 16.67
CA ASN A 330 11.11 -27.44 16.22
C ASN A 330 10.48 -27.13 14.85
N ILE A 331 10.97 -26.11 14.17
CA ILE A 331 10.46 -25.71 12.86
C ILE A 331 11.52 -26.11 11.82
N GLU A 332 11.29 -27.24 11.14
CA GLU A 332 12.15 -27.67 10.05
C GLU A 332 12.00 -26.74 8.84
N SER A 333 13.12 -26.17 8.38
CA SER A 333 13.22 -25.57 7.06
C SER A 333 12.81 -26.63 6.02
N ASP A 334 11.94 -26.25 5.07
CA ASP A 334 11.57 -27.18 4.00
C ASP A 334 12.66 -27.32 2.92
N GLY A 335 13.85 -26.74 3.17
CA GLY A 335 14.99 -26.81 2.25
C GLY A 335 14.83 -25.97 0.98
N SER A 336 13.89 -25.01 0.98
CA SER A 336 13.65 -24.13 -0.18
C SER A 336 14.81 -23.18 -0.45
N PHE A 337 15.65 -22.88 0.56
CA PHE A 337 16.78 -21.96 0.47
C PHE A 337 18.08 -22.69 0.85
N THR A 338 19.18 -22.25 0.22
CA THR A 338 20.52 -22.74 0.54
C THR A 338 20.97 -22.17 1.90
N PRO A 339 21.87 -22.88 2.63
CA PRO A 339 22.44 -22.34 3.85
C PRO A 339 23.09 -20.97 3.67
N ALA A 340 23.69 -20.68 2.51
CA ALA A 340 24.31 -19.39 2.22
C ALA A 340 23.28 -18.25 2.16
N GLU A 341 22.11 -18.46 1.50
CA GLU A 341 21.04 -17.47 1.45
C GLU A 341 20.48 -17.19 2.86
N VAL A 342 20.29 -18.23 3.66
CA VAL A 342 19.81 -18.08 5.05
C VAL A 342 20.85 -17.35 5.91
N ASP A 343 22.14 -17.64 5.75
CA ASP A 343 23.21 -16.97 6.51
C ASP A 343 23.34 -15.48 6.10
N GLU A 344 23.18 -15.15 4.84
CA GLU A 344 23.14 -13.75 4.37
C GLU A 344 21.95 -12.99 4.99
N ALA A 345 20.76 -13.59 4.99
CA ALA A 345 19.58 -13.01 5.62
C ALA A 345 19.75 -12.85 7.15
N LYS A 346 20.38 -13.82 7.84
CA LYS A 346 20.73 -13.70 9.26
C LYS A 346 21.68 -12.54 9.51
N LEU A 347 22.71 -12.38 8.68
CA LEU A 347 23.65 -11.28 8.80
C LEU A 347 22.94 -9.93 8.66
N HIS A 348 22.06 -9.80 7.67
CA HIS A 348 21.26 -8.60 7.46
C HIS A 348 20.38 -8.29 8.69
N LEU A 349 19.58 -9.25 9.15
CA LEU A 349 18.69 -9.07 10.30
C LEU A 349 19.47 -8.79 11.58
N SER A 350 20.57 -9.52 11.85
CA SER A 350 21.41 -9.31 13.02
C SER A 350 22.06 -7.92 13.04
N SER A 351 22.57 -7.46 11.90
CA SER A 351 23.14 -6.12 11.75
C SER A 351 22.10 -5.04 12.02
N ARG A 352 20.93 -5.16 11.39
CA ARG A 352 19.80 -4.22 11.52
C ARG A 352 19.29 -4.14 12.97
N LEU A 353 19.32 -5.25 13.70
CA LEU A 353 18.81 -5.36 15.05
C LEU A 353 19.89 -5.16 16.13
N SER A 354 21.15 -4.89 15.75
CA SER A 354 22.30 -4.92 16.69
C SER A 354 22.11 -4.04 17.93
N GLU A 355 21.55 -2.84 17.75
CA GLU A 355 21.39 -1.84 18.82
C GLU A 355 20.02 -1.92 19.54
N GLU A 356 19.12 -2.80 19.13
CA GLU A 356 17.77 -2.88 19.70
C GLU A 356 17.70 -3.79 20.93
N SER A 357 16.69 -3.58 21.80
CA SER A 357 16.44 -4.44 22.96
C SER A 357 16.03 -5.86 22.57
N ALA A 358 16.15 -6.81 23.48
CA ALA A 358 15.78 -8.20 23.23
C ALA A 358 14.29 -8.35 22.86
N GLU A 359 13.42 -7.52 23.46
CA GLU A 359 11.98 -7.52 23.21
C GLU A 359 11.66 -7.04 21.78
N ILE A 360 12.33 -5.96 21.33
CA ILE A 360 12.15 -5.44 19.96
C ILE A 360 12.71 -6.43 18.94
N LYS A 361 13.90 -6.99 19.18
CA LYS A 361 14.50 -8.05 18.34
C LYS A 361 13.53 -9.19 18.14
N ARG A 362 12.98 -9.71 19.26
CA ARG A 362 12.03 -10.80 19.20
C ARG A 362 10.78 -10.47 18.38
N LYS A 363 10.21 -9.26 18.55
CA LYS A 363 9.03 -8.84 17.78
C LYS A 363 9.31 -8.75 16.27
N VAL A 364 10.45 -8.17 15.88
CA VAL A 364 10.85 -8.12 14.47
C VAL A 364 11.04 -9.52 13.90
N LEU A 365 11.79 -10.37 14.58
CA LEU A 365 12.03 -11.74 14.12
C LEU A 365 10.71 -12.54 14.03
N SER A 366 9.80 -12.37 15.01
CA SER A 366 8.49 -13.03 14.96
C SER A 366 7.69 -12.62 13.71
N MET A 367 7.74 -11.35 13.29
CA MET A 367 7.06 -10.91 12.05
C MET A 367 7.57 -11.65 10.81
N TYR A 368 8.88 -11.84 10.71
CA TYR A 368 9.48 -12.56 9.58
C TYR A 368 9.23 -14.08 9.64
N ALA A 369 9.08 -14.64 10.83
CA ALA A 369 8.82 -16.07 11.02
C ALA A 369 7.38 -16.49 10.69
N VAL A 370 6.41 -15.56 10.66
CA VAL A 370 4.97 -15.85 10.41
C VAL A 370 4.70 -16.76 9.21
N PRO A 371 5.33 -16.58 8.03
CA PRO A 371 5.07 -17.44 6.87
C PRO A 371 5.38 -18.92 7.13
N ILE A 372 6.17 -19.24 8.14
CA ILE A 372 6.53 -20.60 8.54
C ILE A 372 5.66 -21.04 9.74
N THR A 373 5.49 -20.20 10.75
CA THR A 373 4.85 -20.52 12.03
C THR A 373 3.30 -20.57 11.94
N HIS A 374 2.70 -19.93 10.96
CA HIS A 374 1.25 -19.85 10.77
C HIS A 374 0.78 -20.56 9.49
N LYS A 375 1.36 -21.74 9.20
CA LYS A 375 0.94 -22.57 8.06
C LYS A 375 -0.49 -23.10 8.20
#